data_14ab08a275953f508ba27c0e00e81e4a
#
_entry.id   14ab08a275953f508ba27c0e00e81e4a
#
_cell.length_a   1.000
_cell.length_b   1.000
_cell.length_c   1.000
_cell.angle_alpha   90.00
_cell.angle_beta   90.00
_cell.angle_gamma   90.00
#
_symmetry.space_group_name_H-M   'P 1'
#
loop_
_entity.id
_entity.type
_entity.pdbx_description
1 polymer ?
#
loop_
_entity_poly.entity_id
_entity_poly.type
_entity_poly.pdbx_seq_one_letter_code
_entity_poly.pdbx_strand_id
1 'polypeptide(L)'
;MFALRQRVATNAGFANHMDYCFKAKHRFDYSPDDCARFHAAVEATAAPAVERLMAHRREALGVDVLRPWDTLVQLESERPVRPFADRQGFVEPAKRIFDALDPELGAQFREMATAGLLDLESRPGKAPGGYCTKLTWRGKPFIFMNAVGVPDDVNTLVHEAGHSFHDFAAHRQPLIWQRGVGHEAAELASMSMELLAMPHLQQPVGYYSSSQARAVEIEQLEDVLSSLVHIASVDAFQRWIYTSGQGHDAAARDAEWLVLRSRFERGVDWSGLERERVARWYRQLHIFELPFYYIEYGIAQLGALQLWRDSMRDPAGTMQRYKHALSLGGTRSLPDIYAAAGARLIFDTEGMAELVALVEARIHAMRQSVVA
;
A
#
# COMPACT_ATOMS: atom_id res chain seq x y z
N MET A 1 -6.03 -23.91 -12.53
CA MET A 1 -6.61 -22.59 -12.20
C MET A 1 -6.93 -21.75 -13.44
N PHE A 2 -5.97 -21.45 -14.33
CA PHE A 2 -6.19 -20.64 -15.55
C PHE A 2 -7.42 -21.13 -16.38
N ALA A 3 -7.46 -22.42 -16.78
CA ALA A 3 -8.56 -22.97 -17.58
C ALA A 3 -9.94 -22.86 -16.88
N LEU A 4 -9.98 -22.99 -15.55
CA LEU A 4 -11.22 -22.80 -14.78
C LEU A 4 -11.70 -21.36 -14.82
N ARG A 5 -10.78 -20.39 -14.66
CA ARG A 5 -11.10 -18.96 -14.72
C ARG A 5 -11.59 -18.54 -16.11
N GLN A 6 -10.95 -19.02 -17.18
CA GLN A 6 -11.43 -18.78 -18.55
C GLN A 6 -12.83 -19.37 -18.76
N ARG A 7 -13.09 -20.58 -18.25
CA ARG A 7 -14.42 -21.18 -18.34
C ARG A 7 -15.47 -20.38 -17.56
N VAL A 8 -15.12 -19.84 -16.36
CA VAL A 8 -16.02 -18.95 -15.59
C VAL A 8 -16.36 -17.72 -16.42
N ALA A 9 -15.37 -17.07 -17.03
CA ALA A 9 -15.57 -15.89 -17.87
C ALA A 9 -16.46 -16.20 -19.08
N THR A 10 -16.16 -17.28 -19.81
CA THR A 10 -16.95 -17.72 -20.98
C THR A 10 -18.40 -18.04 -20.61
N ASN A 11 -18.62 -18.77 -19.49
CA ASN A 11 -19.97 -19.09 -19.01
C ASN A 11 -20.77 -17.84 -18.61
N ALA A 12 -20.07 -16.79 -18.18
CA ALA A 12 -20.67 -15.49 -17.83
C ALA A 12 -20.77 -14.53 -19.04
N GLY A 13 -20.43 -14.97 -20.26
CA GLY A 13 -20.54 -14.18 -21.50
C GLY A 13 -19.39 -13.21 -21.75
N PHE A 14 -18.23 -13.37 -21.08
CA PHE A 14 -17.05 -12.52 -21.26
C PHE A 14 -16.00 -13.19 -22.15
N ALA A 15 -15.27 -12.38 -22.92
CA ALA A 15 -14.22 -12.84 -23.82
C ALA A 15 -13.00 -13.40 -23.04
N ASN A 16 -12.69 -12.85 -21.90
CA ASN A 16 -11.57 -13.25 -21.04
C ASN A 16 -11.88 -13.04 -19.56
N HIS A 17 -11.00 -13.56 -18.70
CA HIS A 17 -11.19 -13.49 -17.25
C HIS A 17 -10.94 -12.09 -16.68
N MET A 18 -10.15 -11.23 -17.34
CA MET A 18 -9.93 -9.85 -16.92
C MET A 18 -11.24 -9.05 -16.98
N ASP A 19 -11.96 -9.10 -18.11
CA ASP A 19 -13.22 -8.38 -18.29
C ASP A 19 -14.30 -8.87 -17.31
N TYR A 20 -14.33 -10.18 -17.07
CA TYR A 20 -15.19 -10.77 -16.03
C TYR A 20 -14.85 -10.19 -14.64
N CYS A 21 -13.56 -10.15 -14.25
CA CYS A 21 -13.13 -9.65 -12.95
C CYS A 21 -13.47 -8.18 -12.74
N PHE A 22 -13.35 -7.33 -13.76
CA PHE A 22 -13.75 -5.93 -13.66
C PHE A 22 -15.22 -5.79 -13.30
N LYS A 23 -16.10 -6.57 -13.92
CA LYS A 23 -17.53 -6.60 -13.55
C LYS A 23 -17.78 -7.21 -12.17
N ALA A 24 -17.12 -8.33 -11.86
CA ALA A 24 -17.29 -9.01 -10.58
C ALA A 24 -16.80 -8.15 -9.38
N LYS A 25 -15.83 -7.30 -9.60
CA LYS A 25 -15.30 -6.34 -8.62
C LYS A 25 -16.05 -4.99 -8.61
N HIS A 26 -17.12 -4.86 -9.39
CA HIS A 26 -17.90 -3.62 -9.52
C HIS A 26 -17.08 -2.41 -9.98
N ARG A 27 -16.06 -2.62 -10.81
CA ARG A 27 -15.24 -1.55 -11.39
C ARG A 27 -15.96 -0.92 -12.56
N PHE A 28 -16.72 0.14 -12.29
CA PHE A 28 -17.50 0.88 -13.29
C PHE A 28 -16.92 2.25 -13.60
N ASP A 29 -16.01 2.74 -12.75
CA ASP A 29 -15.48 4.10 -12.79
C ASP A 29 -14.13 4.20 -13.52
N TYR A 30 -13.51 3.08 -13.87
CA TYR A 30 -12.30 2.98 -14.66
C TYR A 30 -12.24 1.65 -15.42
N SER A 31 -11.38 1.60 -16.43
CA SER A 31 -11.30 0.50 -17.39
C SER A 31 -9.94 -0.22 -17.35
N PRO A 32 -9.82 -1.40 -17.99
CA PRO A 32 -8.51 -2.03 -18.22
C PRO A 32 -7.50 -1.14 -18.97
N ASP A 33 -7.98 -0.21 -19.81
CA ASP A 33 -7.09 0.72 -20.54
C ASP A 33 -6.59 1.84 -19.63
N ASP A 34 -7.35 2.24 -18.62
CA ASP A 34 -6.86 3.11 -17.55
C ASP A 34 -5.72 2.45 -16.79
N CYS A 35 -5.84 1.15 -16.45
CA CYS A 35 -4.75 0.40 -15.83
C CYS A 35 -3.52 0.33 -16.75
N ALA A 36 -3.71 0.18 -18.06
CA ALA A 36 -2.58 0.22 -19.01
C ALA A 36 -1.90 1.61 -19.06
N ARG A 37 -2.68 2.70 -18.93
CA ARG A 37 -2.11 4.07 -18.80
C ARG A 37 -1.32 4.21 -17.49
N PHE A 38 -1.84 3.65 -16.38
CA PHE A 38 -1.11 3.60 -15.11
C PHE A 38 0.24 2.87 -15.26
N HIS A 39 0.28 1.71 -15.95
CA HIS A 39 1.55 1.00 -16.20
C HIS A 39 2.54 1.87 -16.98
N ALA A 40 2.08 2.56 -18.02
CA ALA A 40 2.94 3.45 -18.80
C ALA A 40 3.43 4.66 -17.98
N ALA A 41 2.56 5.20 -17.13
CA ALA A 41 2.94 6.29 -16.22
C ALA A 41 3.99 5.84 -15.19
N VAL A 42 3.86 4.65 -14.58
CA VAL A 42 4.86 4.08 -13.67
C VAL A 42 6.20 3.88 -14.38
N GLU A 43 6.20 3.35 -15.60
CA GLU A 43 7.43 3.16 -16.39
C GLU A 43 8.15 4.47 -16.68
N ALA A 44 7.38 5.54 -16.94
CA ALA A 44 7.93 6.86 -17.28
C ALA A 44 8.36 7.68 -16.06
N THR A 45 7.81 7.39 -14.85
CA THR A 45 8.00 8.25 -13.67
C THR A 45 8.61 7.50 -12.48
N ALA A 46 7.88 6.55 -11.87
CA ALA A 46 8.30 5.85 -10.67
C ALA A 46 9.49 4.91 -10.92
N ALA A 47 9.57 4.23 -12.06
CA ALA A 47 10.69 3.33 -12.36
C ALA A 47 12.04 4.07 -12.46
N PRO A 48 12.16 5.24 -13.13
CA PRO A 48 13.37 6.06 -13.08
C PRO A 48 13.68 6.61 -11.67
N ALA A 49 12.66 6.95 -10.87
CA ALA A 49 12.86 7.39 -9.49
C ALA A 49 13.45 6.26 -8.64
N VAL A 50 12.90 5.06 -8.72
CA VAL A 50 13.46 3.87 -8.04
C VAL A 50 14.88 3.56 -8.51
N GLU A 51 15.19 3.72 -9.79
CA GLU A 51 16.55 3.56 -10.30
C GLU A 51 17.54 4.53 -9.63
N ARG A 52 17.15 5.79 -9.41
CA ARG A 52 17.95 6.78 -8.66
C ARG A 52 18.11 6.37 -7.19
N LEU A 53 17.06 5.84 -6.55
CA LEU A 53 17.16 5.31 -5.18
C LEU A 53 18.13 4.13 -5.10
N MET A 54 18.09 3.22 -6.06
CA MET A 54 19.04 2.08 -6.12
C MET A 54 20.47 2.54 -6.37
N ALA A 55 20.67 3.56 -7.21
CA ALA A 55 22.00 4.15 -7.41
C ALA A 55 22.54 4.77 -6.11
N HIS A 56 21.72 5.55 -5.39
CA HIS A 56 22.10 6.08 -4.08
C HIS A 56 22.44 4.96 -3.08
N ARG A 57 21.62 3.90 -3.03
CA ARG A 57 21.86 2.74 -2.15
C ARG A 57 23.18 2.06 -2.47
N ARG A 58 23.50 1.87 -3.75
CA ARG A 58 24.76 1.30 -4.21
C ARG A 58 25.96 2.13 -3.74
N GLU A 59 25.90 3.45 -3.87
CA GLU A 59 26.94 4.37 -3.42
C GLU A 59 27.09 4.34 -1.90
N ALA A 60 26.00 4.41 -1.15
CA ALA A 60 26.02 4.39 0.32
C ALA A 60 26.58 3.08 0.89
N LEU A 61 26.33 1.95 0.22
CA LEU A 61 26.89 0.65 0.61
C LEU A 61 28.33 0.44 0.14
N GLY A 62 28.85 1.28 -0.76
CA GLY A 62 30.19 1.14 -1.32
C GLY A 62 30.40 -0.14 -2.14
N VAL A 63 29.34 -0.62 -2.81
CA VAL A 63 29.40 -1.81 -3.64
C VAL A 63 29.45 -1.46 -5.14
N ASP A 64 30.18 -2.25 -5.92
CA ASP A 64 30.28 -2.03 -7.37
C ASP A 64 28.94 -2.32 -8.07
N VAL A 65 28.24 -3.33 -7.60
CA VAL A 65 26.96 -3.82 -8.17
C VAL A 65 25.97 -4.07 -7.04
N LEU A 66 24.76 -3.51 -7.16
CA LEU A 66 23.67 -3.74 -6.17
C LEU A 66 22.97 -5.05 -6.47
N ARG A 67 23.00 -5.97 -5.52
CA ARG A 67 22.35 -7.28 -5.59
C ARG A 67 21.00 -7.29 -4.88
N PRO A 68 20.09 -8.25 -5.12
CA PRO A 68 18.77 -8.28 -4.49
C PRO A 68 18.78 -8.22 -2.96
N TRP A 69 19.75 -8.82 -2.29
CA TRP A 69 19.86 -8.79 -0.82
C TRP A 69 20.31 -7.44 -0.28
N ASP A 70 21.01 -6.62 -1.07
CA ASP A 70 21.46 -5.29 -0.67
C ASP A 70 20.28 -4.31 -0.58
N THR A 71 19.15 -4.62 -1.24
CA THR A 71 17.94 -3.79 -1.17
C THR A 71 17.26 -3.85 0.21
N LEU A 72 17.62 -4.81 1.06
CA LEU A 72 17.05 -5.01 2.39
C LEU A 72 17.87 -4.35 3.51
N VAL A 73 19.02 -3.77 3.18
CA VAL A 73 19.88 -3.11 4.17
C VAL A 73 19.28 -1.76 4.57
N GLN A 74 19.17 -1.50 5.87
CA GLN A 74 18.79 -0.20 6.39
C GLN A 74 19.98 0.76 6.27
N LEU A 75 19.87 1.79 5.42
CA LEU A 75 20.95 2.75 5.15
C LEU A 75 20.97 3.90 6.16
N GLU A 76 19.81 4.35 6.58
CA GLU A 76 19.64 5.60 7.32
C GLU A 76 19.78 5.40 8.85
N SER A 77 20.14 4.18 9.30
CA SER A 77 20.30 3.85 10.71
C SER A 77 21.54 3.00 10.94
N GLU A 78 22.38 3.38 11.92
CA GLU A 78 23.57 2.62 12.32
C GLU A 78 23.25 1.27 12.96
N ARG A 79 22.05 1.08 13.46
CA ARG A 79 21.55 -0.15 14.14
C ARG A 79 20.13 -0.44 13.73
N PRO A 80 19.74 -1.72 13.69
CA PRO A 80 18.35 -2.09 13.46
C PRO A 80 17.40 -1.40 14.45
N VAL A 81 16.42 -0.69 13.93
CA VAL A 81 15.44 0.02 14.75
C VAL A 81 14.48 -0.98 15.39
N ARG A 82 14.29 -0.88 16.70
CA ARG A 82 13.36 -1.69 17.48
C ARG A 82 12.37 -0.77 18.20
N PRO A 83 11.19 -0.50 17.58
CA PRO A 83 10.24 0.49 18.10
C PRO A 83 9.58 0.11 19.43
N PHE A 84 9.47 -1.17 19.71
CA PHE A 84 8.84 -1.69 20.92
C PHE A 84 9.40 -3.08 21.29
N ALA A 85 9.26 -3.45 22.55
CA ALA A 85 9.69 -4.76 23.07
C ALA A 85 8.51 -5.66 23.46
N ASP A 86 7.34 -5.07 23.75
CA ASP A 86 6.16 -5.76 24.24
C ASP A 86 4.86 -5.07 23.77
N ARG A 87 3.73 -5.67 24.09
CA ARG A 87 2.41 -5.17 23.74
C ARG A 87 2.14 -3.75 24.25
N GLN A 88 2.57 -3.44 25.49
CA GLN A 88 2.35 -2.11 26.05
C GLN A 88 3.13 -1.05 25.28
N GLY A 89 4.41 -1.31 25.03
CA GLY A 89 5.27 -0.46 24.21
C GLY A 89 4.77 -0.32 22.76
N PHE A 90 3.99 -1.28 22.26
CA PHE A 90 3.37 -1.21 20.94
C PHE A 90 2.05 -0.41 20.94
N VAL A 91 1.15 -0.65 21.88
CA VAL A 91 -0.21 -0.08 21.87
C VAL A 91 -0.25 1.35 22.42
N GLU A 92 0.51 1.67 23.48
CA GLU A 92 0.42 3.00 24.11
C GLU A 92 0.91 4.16 23.22
N PRO A 93 2.02 4.04 22.46
CA PRO A 93 2.37 5.07 21.48
C PRO A 93 1.31 5.21 20.37
N ALA A 94 0.75 4.10 19.87
CA ALA A 94 -0.31 4.16 18.86
C ALA A 94 -1.52 4.97 19.34
N LYS A 95 -1.96 4.78 20.59
CA LYS A 95 -3.03 5.60 21.18
C LYS A 95 -2.71 7.09 21.13
N ARG A 96 -1.47 7.48 21.49
CA ARG A 96 -1.04 8.89 21.48
C ARG A 96 -0.97 9.44 20.05
N ILE A 97 -0.51 8.63 19.07
CA ILE A 97 -0.46 9.02 17.66
C ILE A 97 -1.85 9.35 17.17
N PHE A 98 -2.82 8.46 17.37
CA PHE A 98 -4.19 8.69 16.89
C PHE A 98 -4.91 9.82 17.67
N ASP A 99 -4.62 10.02 18.97
CA ASP A 99 -5.10 11.18 19.73
C ASP A 99 -4.54 12.51 19.16
N ALA A 100 -3.27 12.52 18.78
CA ALA A 100 -2.63 13.68 18.20
C ALA A 100 -3.14 14.00 16.77
N LEU A 101 -3.51 12.96 16.00
CA LEU A 101 -4.10 13.10 14.67
C LEU A 101 -5.54 13.67 14.76
N ASP A 102 -6.39 13.03 15.54
CA ASP A 102 -7.79 13.41 15.71
C ASP A 102 -8.38 12.74 16.96
N PRO A 103 -9.06 13.50 17.85
CA PRO A 103 -9.62 12.94 19.10
C PRO A 103 -10.62 11.81 18.90
N GLU A 104 -11.39 11.81 17.78
CA GLU A 104 -12.34 10.74 17.44
C GLU A 104 -11.61 9.46 17.09
N LEU A 105 -10.56 9.53 16.25
CA LEU A 105 -9.74 8.38 15.89
C LEU A 105 -9.03 7.80 17.12
N GLY A 106 -8.49 8.65 17.98
CA GLY A 106 -7.91 8.23 19.25
C GLY A 106 -8.90 7.52 20.17
N ALA A 107 -10.13 8.02 20.27
CA ALA A 107 -11.18 7.37 21.06
C ALA A 107 -11.57 6.00 20.49
N GLN A 108 -11.70 5.87 19.18
CA GLN A 108 -11.99 4.61 18.48
C GLN A 108 -10.88 3.58 18.70
N PHE A 109 -9.62 3.97 18.58
CA PHE A 109 -8.49 3.05 18.79
C PHE A 109 -8.38 2.60 20.26
N ARG A 110 -8.60 3.51 21.23
CA ARG A 110 -8.66 3.14 22.66
C ARG A 110 -9.80 2.16 22.94
N GLU A 111 -10.95 2.35 22.30
CA GLU A 111 -12.07 1.40 22.42
C GLU A 111 -11.64 0.01 21.94
N MET A 112 -11.00 -0.10 20.77
CA MET A 112 -10.50 -1.38 20.26
C MET A 112 -9.50 -2.03 21.20
N ALA A 113 -8.55 -1.25 21.73
CA ALA A 113 -7.54 -1.74 22.65
C ALA A 113 -8.14 -2.28 23.97
N THR A 114 -9.19 -1.62 24.47
CA THR A 114 -9.86 -1.99 25.73
C THR A 114 -10.82 -3.18 25.54
N ALA A 115 -11.48 -3.26 24.39
CA ALA A 115 -12.48 -4.29 24.11
C ALA A 115 -11.88 -5.62 23.61
N GLY A 116 -10.53 -5.77 23.56
CA GLY A 116 -9.88 -6.99 23.10
C GLY A 116 -9.99 -7.20 21.58
N LEU A 117 -10.11 -6.12 20.79
CA LEU A 117 -10.26 -6.15 19.33
C LEU A 117 -8.93 -6.05 18.59
N LEU A 118 -7.80 -6.23 19.28
CA LEU A 118 -6.45 -6.19 18.75
C LEU A 118 -5.73 -7.51 19.08
N ASP A 119 -5.50 -8.36 18.09
CA ASP A 119 -4.65 -9.56 18.18
C ASP A 119 -3.35 -9.31 17.41
N LEU A 120 -2.38 -8.71 18.09
CA LEU A 120 -1.21 -8.09 17.45
C LEU A 120 0.02 -8.99 17.43
N GLU A 121 0.27 -9.76 18.51
CA GLU A 121 1.53 -10.47 18.69
C GLU A 121 1.61 -11.76 17.87
N SER A 122 2.79 -12.03 17.32
CA SER A 122 3.11 -13.33 16.72
C SER A 122 3.20 -14.42 17.77
N ARG A 123 2.73 -15.63 17.42
CA ARG A 123 2.82 -16.83 18.27
C ARG A 123 2.78 -18.10 17.44
N PRO A 124 3.32 -19.24 17.94
CA PRO A 124 3.25 -20.52 17.24
C PRO A 124 1.81 -20.90 16.87
N GLY A 125 1.63 -21.34 15.64
CA GLY A 125 0.32 -21.79 15.12
C GLY A 125 -0.62 -20.65 14.67
N LYS A 126 -0.23 -19.38 14.84
CA LYS A 126 -0.99 -18.25 14.29
C LYS A 126 -0.78 -18.14 12.77
N ALA A 127 -1.86 -17.90 12.01
CA ALA A 127 -1.76 -17.71 10.57
C ALA A 127 -0.89 -16.48 10.23
N PRO A 128 -0.08 -16.51 9.16
CA PRO A 128 0.71 -15.36 8.75
C PRO A 128 -0.14 -14.23 8.19
N GLY A 129 0.43 -13.02 8.14
CA GLY A 129 -0.19 -11.84 7.59
C GLY A 129 -0.79 -10.91 8.64
N GLY A 130 -1.32 -9.79 8.15
CA GLY A 130 -2.08 -8.79 8.88
C GLY A 130 -3.37 -8.47 8.14
N TYR A 131 -4.45 -8.16 8.83
CA TYR A 131 -5.70 -7.71 8.24
C TYR A 131 -6.60 -7.05 9.28
N CYS A 132 -7.46 -6.16 8.81
CA CYS A 132 -8.63 -5.68 9.55
C CYS A 132 -9.88 -6.39 9.06
N THR A 133 -10.76 -6.82 9.94
CA THR A 133 -12.05 -7.43 9.59
C THR A 133 -13.19 -6.81 10.37
N LYS A 134 -14.41 -6.87 9.79
CA LYS A 134 -15.62 -6.34 10.40
C LYS A 134 -16.32 -7.38 11.25
N LEU A 135 -16.56 -7.06 12.49
CA LEU A 135 -17.56 -7.76 13.30
C LEU A 135 -18.92 -7.09 13.06
N THR A 136 -19.51 -7.39 11.90
CA THR A 136 -20.67 -6.67 11.33
C THR A 136 -21.84 -6.51 12.31
N TRP A 137 -22.16 -7.57 13.04
CA TRP A 137 -23.22 -7.53 14.06
C TRP A 137 -22.91 -6.58 15.23
N ARG A 138 -21.64 -6.51 15.63
CA ARG A 138 -21.20 -5.63 16.73
C ARG A 138 -20.89 -4.22 16.28
N GLY A 139 -20.78 -3.97 14.98
CA GLY A 139 -20.35 -2.70 14.39
C GLY A 139 -18.96 -2.29 14.82
N LYS A 140 -18.06 -3.26 14.99
CA LYS A 140 -16.69 -3.06 15.45
C LYS A 140 -15.70 -3.72 14.50
N PRO A 141 -14.61 -3.07 14.19
CA PRO A 141 -13.48 -3.68 13.51
C PRO A 141 -12.66 -4.54 14.48
N PHE A 142 -11.86 -5.44 13.91
CA PHE A 142 -10.90 -6.27 14.63
C PHE A 142 -9.61 -6.34 13.83
N ILE A 143 -8.47 -6.05 14.45
CA ILE A 143 -7.14 -6.12 13.83
C ILE A 143 -6.45 -7.41 14.24
N PHE A 144 -5.96 -8.15 13.25
CA PHE A 144 -5.12 -9.32 13.38
C PHE A 144 -3.78 -9.05 12.69
N MET A 145 -2.66 -9.30 13.36
CA MET A 145 -1.33 -9.18 12.77
C MET A 145 -0.31 -10.07 13.50
N ASN A 146 0.94 -10.06 13.06
CA ASN A 146 2.02 -10.89 13.62
C ASN A 146 3.24 -10.03 13.97
N ALA A 147 3.07 -9.07 14.87
CA ALA A 147 4.12 -8.14 15.27
C ALA A 147 5.28 -8.85 16.01
N VAL A 148 6.51 -8.44 15.68
CA VAL A 148 7.78 -8.98 16.20
C VAL A 148 8.77 -7.90 16.65
N GLY A 149 8.35 -6.63 16.67
CA GLY A 149 9.13 -5.49 17.17
C GLY A 149 10.00 -4.81 16.10
N VAL A 150 9.53 -4.77 14.85
CA VAL A 150 10.21 -4.10 13.74
C VAL A 150 9.42 -2.88 13.26
N PRO A 151 10.03 -1.93 12.54
CA PRO A 151 9.32 -0.73 12.04
C PRO A 151 8.10 -1.05 11.18
N ASP A 152 8.16 -2.09 10.36
CA ASP A 152 7.06 -2.56 9.52
C ASP A 152 5.81 -2.94 10.34
N ASP A 153 5.97 -3.44 11.59
CA ASP A 153 4.83 -3.70 12.47
C ASP A 153 4.08 -2.41 12.82
N VAL A 154 4.80 -1.29 13.01
CA VAL A 154 4.18 0.02 13.29
C VAL A 154 3.42 0.51 12.07
N ASN A 155 4.01 0.41 10.89
CA ASN A 155 3.34 0.78 9.64
C ASN A 155 2.09 -0.08 9.41
N THR A 156 2.20 -1.40 9.58
CA THR A 156 1.07 -2.33 9.48
C THR A 156 -0.05 -1.97 10.46
N LEU A 157 0.28 -1.68 11.73
CA LEU A 157 -0.75 -1.28 12.71
C LEU A 157 -1.48 0.00 12.30
N VAL A 158 -0.75 0.98 11.78
CA VAL A 158 -1.32 2.25 11.31
C VAL A 158 -2.19 2.03 10.08
N HIS A 159 -1.77 1.17 9.16
CA HIS A 159 -2.52 0.74 7.99
C HIS A 159 -3.85 0.09 8.40
N GLU A 160 -3.81 -0.93 9.25
CA GLU A 160 -5.00 -1.65 9.71
C GLU A 160 -5.93 -0.76 10.55
N ALA A 161 -5.37 0.21 11.28
CA ALA A 161 -6.17 1.23 11.96
C ALA A 161 -6.91 2.13 10.97
N GLY A 162 -6.32 2.47 9.81
CA GLY A 162 -7.00 3.18 8.72
C GLY A 162 -8.25 2.44 8.25
N HIS A 163 -8.16 1.14 8.02
CA HIS A 163 -9.32 0.28 7.74
C HIS A 163 -10.33 0.29 8.88
N SER A 164 -9.86 0.24 10.13
CA SER A 164 -10.73 0.25 11.29
C SER A 164 -11.52 1.55 11.40
N PHE A 165 -10.89 2.70 11.17
CA PHE A 165 -11.57 4.01 11.16
C PHE A 165 -12.59 4.11 10.03
N HIS A 166 -12.28 3.52 8.87
CA HIS A 166 -13.24 3.40 7.78
C HIS A 166 -14.46 2.59 8.18
N ASP A 167 -14.25 1.45 8.82
CA ASP A 167 -15.34 0.60 9.30
C ASP A 167 -16.24 1.31 10.33
N PHE A 168 -15.65 2.02 11.30
CA PHE A 168 -16.41 2.83 12.24
C PHE A 168 -17.23 3.93 11.54
N ALA A 169 -16.63 4.63 10.59
CA ALA A 169 -17.30 5.70 9.87
C ALA A 169 -18.44 5.19 8.98
N ALA A 170 -18.17 4.13 8.19
CA ALA A 170 -19.15 3.53 7.28
C ALA A 170 -20.27 2.80 8.02
N HIS A 171 -20.04 2.32 9.26
CA HIS A 171 -21.08 1.66 10.05
C HIS A 171 -22.29 2.57 10.35
N ARG A 172 -22.11 3.89 10.29
CA ARG A 172 -23.19 4.89 10.44
C ARG A 172 -24.22 4.85 9.29
N GLN A 173 -23.88 4.23 8.16
CA GLN A 173 -24.82 4.06 7.06
C GLN A 173 -25.96 3.12 7.44
N PRO A 174 -27.23 3.47 7.14
CA PRO A 174 -28.40 2.71 7.62
C PRO A 174 -28.48 1.30 7.06
N LEU A 175 -28.15 1.11 5.79
CA LEU A 175 -28.22 -0.18 5.14
C LEU A 175 -26.87 -0.88 5.13
N ILE A 176 -26.87 -2.17 5.44
CA ILE A 176 -25.64 -2.98 5.48
C ILE A 176 -24.87 -2.95 4.14
N TRP A 177 -25.58 -2.90 3.01
CA TRP A 177 -24.99 -2.83 1.67
C TRP A 177 -24.28 -1.50 1.39
N GLN A 178 -24.65 -0.44 2.10
CA GLN A 178 -24.01 0.88 2.02
C GLN A 178 -22.72 0.98 2.85
N ARG A 179 -22.42 -0.01 3.68
CA ARG A 179 -21.24 -0.06 4.53
C ARG A 179 -20.02 -0.69 3.86
N GLY A 180 -20.23 -1.38 2.73
CA GLY A 180 -19.16 -1.95 1.92
C GLY A 180 -18.67 -0.94 0.89
N VAL A 181 -17.37 -0.90 0.65
CA VAL A 181 -16.71 -0.06 -0.36
C VAL A 181 -15.87 -0.92 -1.29
N GLY A 182 -15.53 -0.41 -2.47
CA GLY A 182 -14.48 -0.98 -3.31
C GLY A 182 -13.13 -0.94 -2.58
N HIS A 183 -12.26 -1.87 -2.90
CA HIS A 183 -10.95 -1.97 -2.24
C HIS A 183 -10.08 -0.73 -2.49
N GLU A 184 -10.22 -0.04 -3.62
CA GLU A 184 -9.54 1.23 -3.90
C GLU A 184 -9.86 2.31 -2.85
N ALA A 185 -11.11 2.36 -2.38
CA ALA A 185 -11.51 3.28 -1.32
C ALA A 185 -11.10 2.77 0.07
N ALA A 186 -11.10 1.44 0.26
CA ALA A 186 -10.62 0.84 1.50
C ALA A 186 -9.12 1.07 1.69
N GLU A 187 -8.32 0.86 0.62
CA GLU A 187 -6.88 1.09 0.66
C GLU A 187 -6.52 2.59 0.66
N LEU A 188 -7.38 3.46 0.10
CA LEU A 188 -7.22 4.91 0.29
C LEU A 188 -7.25 5.26 1.78
N ALA A 189 -8.14 4.64 2.54
CA ALA A 189 -8.24 4.88 3.98
C ALA A 189 -6.96 4.43 4.72
N SER A 190 -6.48 3.21 4.48
CA SER A 190 -5.32 2.62 5.13
C SER A 190 -4.02 3.33 4.75
N MET A 191 -3.73 3.45 3.45
CA MET A 191 -2.49 4.05 2.95
C MET A 191 -2.41 5.57 3.22
N SER A 192 -3.56 6.27 3.25
CA SER A 192 -3.58 7.66 3.73
C SER A 192 -3.22 7.76 5.20
N MET A 193 -3.70 6.84 6.04
CA MET A 193 -3.41 6.85 7.47
C MET A 193 -1.91 6.64 7.72
N GLU A 194 -1.24 5.76 6.97
CA GLU A 194 0.21 5.59 7.04
C GLU A 194 0.95 6.92 6.87
N LEU A 195 0.59 7.68 5.83
CA LEU A 195 1.25 8.95 5.50
C LEU A 195 0.86 10.09 6.44
N LEU A 196 -0.41 10.16 6.87
CA LEU A 196 -0.90 11.18 7.80
C LEU A 196 -0.33 10.99 9.22
N ALA A 197 0.00 9.75 9.61
CA ALA A 197 0.58 9.45 10.93
C ALA A 197 2.08 9.76 11.01
N MET A 198 2.81 9.85 9.88
CA MET A 198 4.26 10.04 9.87
C MET A 198 4.76 11.18 10.77
N PRO A 199 4.17 12.39 10.79
CA PRO A 199 4.64 13.48 11.66
C PRO A 199 4.54 13.17 13.17
N HIS A 200 3.75 12.17 13.55
CA HIS A 200 3.49 11.79 14.94
C HIS A 200 4.27 10.54 15.39
N LEU A 201 5.10 9.96 14.52
CA LEU A 201 5.88 8.75 14.85
C LEU A 201 7.06 9.03 15.80
N GLN A 202 7.48 10.29 15.95
CA GLN A 202 8.55 10.70 16.84
C GLN A 202 8.08 10.78 18.29
N GLN A 203 8.98 10.41 19.23
CA GLN A 203 8.79 10.62 20.67
C GLN A 203 8.67 12.14 21.02
N PRO A 204 7.90 12.52 22.06
CA PRO A 204 7.26 11.64 23.04
C PRO A 204 5.90 11.05 22.61
N VAL A 205 5.36 11.46 21.46
CA VAL A 205 4.07 10.98 20.96
C VAL A 205 4.18 9.54 20.46
N GLY A 206 5.07 9.31 19.51
CA GLY A 206 5.26 8.04 18.84
C GLY A 206 6.34 7.15 19.43
N TYR A 207 6.96 6.36 18.55
CA TYR A 207 7.86 5.25 18.91
C TYR A 207 9.33 5.63 18.85
N TYR A 208 9.72 6.56 17.97
CA TYR A 208 11.08 6.72 17.50
C TYR A 208 11.78 7.94 18.07
N SER A 209 13.09 7.88 18.29
CA SER A 209 13.90 9.09 18.43
C SER A 209 13.83 9.94 17.15
N SER A 210 14.27 11.19 17.21
CA SER A 210 14.24 12.09 16.04
C SER A 210 15.00 11.51 14.84
N SER A 211 16.17 10.93 15.05
CA SER A 211 16.97 10.30 13.98
C SER A 211 16.30 9.04 13.43
N GLN A 212 15.73 8.21 14.29
CA GLN A 212 15.00 7.00 13.86
C GLN A 212 13.72 7.35 13.12
N ALA A 213 12.94 8.33 13.58
CA ALA A 213 11.72 8.77 12.91
C ALA A 213 12.01 9.21 11.48
N ARG A 214 13.09 9.99 11.29
CA ARG A 214 13.55 10.41 9.96
C ARG A 214 13.94 9.19 9.09
N ALA A 215 14.73 8.27 9.63
CA ALA A 215 15.14 7.07 8.89
C ALA A 215 13.94 6.25 8.42
N VAL A 216 12.97 6.01 9.32
CA VAL A 216 11.72 5.29 9.01
C VAL A 216 10.87 6.04 7.99
N GLU A 217 10.79 7.38 8.07
CA GLU A 217 10.06 8.19 7.08
C GLU A 217 10.71 8.08 5.69
N ILE A 218 12.05 8.12 5.60
CA ILE A 218 12.74 7.93 4.32
C ILE A 218 12.47 6.53 3.75
N GLU A 219 12.63 5.48 4.56
CA GLU A 219 12.38 4.10 4.14
C GLU A 219 10.93 3.92 3.65
N GLN A 220 9.94 4.45 4.36
CA GLN A 220 8.54 4.38 3.95
C GLN A 220 8.28 5.09 2.62
N LEU A 221 8.88 6.25 2.39
CA LEU A 221 8.73 6.97 1.13
C LEU A 221 9.45 6.27 -0.04
N GLU A 222 10.59 5.60 0.21
CA GLU A 222 11.24 4.73 -0.78
C GLU A 222 10.35 3.52 -1.11
N ASP A 223 9.68 2.94 -0.11
CA ASP A 223 8.75 1.83 -0.30
C ASP A 223 7.51 2.24 -1.08
N VAL A 224 7.00 3.45 -0.89
CA VAL A 224 5.91 4.00 -1.72
C VAL A 224 6.27 3.99 -3.20
N LEU A 225 7.48 4.45 -3.58
CA LEU A 225 7.92 4.45 -4.98
C LEU A 225 8.16 3.02 -5.49
N SER A 226 8.79 2.17 -4.68
CA SER A 226 9.08 0.77 -5.03
C SER A 226 7.81 -0.06 -5.17
N SER A 227 6.79 0.20 -4.36
CA SER A 227 5.49 -0.47 -4.43
C SER A 227 4.75 -0.13 -5.72
N LEU A 228 4.77 1.11 -6.21
CA LEU A 228 4.18 1.49 -7.50
C LEU A 228 4.77 0.67 -8.66
N VAL A 229 6.09 0.48 -8.66
CA VAL A 229 6.81 -0.36 -9.64
C VAL A 229 6.39 -1.84 -9.53
N HIS A 230 6.27 -2.35 -8.31
CA HIS A 230 5.83 -3.71 -8.08
C HIS A 230 4.36 -3.92 -8.50
N ILE A 231 3.48 -3.00 -8.13
CA ILE A 231 2.05 -3.02 -8.50
C ILE A 231 1.87 -3.07 -10.01
N ALA A 232 2.57 -2.18 -10.74
CA ALA A 232 2.53 -2.18 -12.21
C ALA A 232 3.00 -3.52 -12.80
N SER A 233 4.07 -4.11 -12.24
CA SER A 233 4.57 -5.42 -12.69
C SER A 233 3.53 -6.53 -12.49
N VAL A 234 2.90 -6.58 -11.32
CA VAL A 234 1.92 -7.63 -10.98
C VAL A 234 0.64 -7.48 -11.79
N ASP A 235 0.12 -6.26 -11.94
CA ASP A 235 -1.13 -6.04 -12.67
C ASP A 235 -0.93 -6.23 -14.18
N ALA A 236 0.16 -5.72 -14.76
CA ALA A 236 0.51 -5.96 -16.16
C ALA A 236 0.67 -7.45 -16.45
N PHE A 237 1.28 -8.21 -15.53
CA PHE A 237 1.43 -9.65 -15.64
C PHE A 237 0.07 -10.37 -15.64
N GLN A 238 -0.84 -10.01 -14.77
CA GLN A 238 -2.18 -10.57 -14.75
C GLN A 238 -2.96 -10.24 -16.02
N ARG A 239 -2.87 -8.99 -16.53
CA ARG A 239 -3.43 -8.60 -17.82
C ARG A 239 -2.90 -9.53 -18.92
N TRP A 240 -1.59 -9.68 -19.03
CA TRP A 240 -0.96 -10.54 -20.03
C TRP A 240 -1.42 -12.00 -19.94
N ILE A 241 -1.49 -12.58 -18.72
CA ILE A 241 -1.96 -13.95 -18.51
C ILE A 241 -3.31 -14.20 -19.17
N TYR A 242 -4.25 -13.28 -19.04
CA TYR A 242 -5.63 -13.52 -19.49
C TYR A 242 -5.97 -12.93 -20.87
N THR A 243 -5.10 -12.12 -21.47
CA THR A 243 -5.38 -11.46 -22.77
C THR A 243 -4.42 -11.82 -23.88
N SER A 244 -3.21 -12.36 -23.61
CA SER A 244 -2.19 -12.66 -24.63
C SER A 244 -2.48 -13.91 -25.48
N GLY A 245 -3.38 -14.79 -25.02
CA GLY A 245 -3.57 -16.13 -25.59
C GLY A 245 -2.51 -17.16 -25.15
N GLN A 246 -1.41 -16.72 -24.54
CA GLN A 246 -0.29 -17.58 -24.11
C GLN A 246 -0.30 -17.90 -22.59
N GLY A 247 -1.20 -17.29 -21.83
CA GLY A 247 -1.23 -17.41 -20.38
C GLY A 247 -1.52 -18.83 -19.84
N HIS A 248 -1.84 -19.79 -20.68
CA HIS A 248 -1.98 -21.21 -20.34
C HIS A 248 -0.63 -21.92 -20.22
N ASP A 249 0.42 -21.41 -20.89
CA ASP A 249 1.76 -21.97 -20.89
C ASP A 249 2.57 -21.45 -19.69
N ALA A 250 3.14 -22.36 -18.90
CA ALA A 250 3.94 -22.02 -17.73
C ALA A 250 5.25 -21.32 -18.11
N ALA A 251 5.95 -21.81 -19.14
CA ALA A 251 7.22 -21.22 -19.59
C ALA A 251 7.01 -19.82 -20.16
N ALA A 252 5.91 -19.61 -20.90
CA ALA A 252 5.56 -18.29 -21.40
C ALA A 252 5.26 -17.29 -20.28
N ARG A 253 4.59 -17.74 -19.20
CA ARG A 253 4.39 -16.88 -18.01
C ARG A 253 5.70 -16.49 -17.34
N ASP A 254 6.62 -17.45 -17.17
CA ASP A 254 7.92 -17.19 -16.56
C ASP A 254 8.74 -16.20 -17.40
N ALA A 255 8.72 -16.37 -18.70
CA ALA A 255 9.40 -15.45 -19.64
C ALA A 255 8.80 -14.04 -19.58
N GLU A 256 7.47 -13.92 -19.64
CA GLU A 256 6.82 -12.60 -19.58
C GLU A 256 7.05 -11.90 -18.23
N TRP A 257 7.03 -12.65 -17.13
CA TRP A 257 7.37 -12.08 -15.83
C TRP A 257 8.75 -11.43 -15.84
N LEU A 258 9.76 -12.07 -16.41
CA LEU A 258 11.10 -11.50 -16.53
C LEU A 258 11.12 -10.24 -17.41
N VAL A 259 10.37 -10.23 -18.51
CA VAL A 259 10.22 -9.04 -19.40
C VAL A 259 9.65 -7.87 -18.59
N LEU A 260 8.55 -8.09 -17.87
CA LEU A 260 7.90 -7.05 -17.06
C LEU A 260 8.79 -6.59 -15.91
N ARG A 261 9.49 -7.52 -15.23
CA ARG A 261 10.44 -7.13 -14.18
C ARG A 261 11.62 -6.33 -14.73
N SER A 262 12.07 -6.60 -15.95
CA SER A 262 13.13 -5.80 -16.58
C SER A 262 12.65 -4.43 -17.03
N ARG A 263 11.37 -4.30 -17.40
CA ARG A 263 10.73 -3.04 -17.75
C ARG A 263 10.62 -2.09 -16.57
N PHE A 264 10.18 -2.59 -15.41
CA PHE A 264 9.83 -1.78 -14.26
C PHE A 264 10.92 -1.74 -13.19
N GLU A 265 11.58 -2.86 -12.87
CA GLU A 265 12.59 -2.96 -11.82
C GLU A 265 13.98 -2.69 -12.40
N ARG A 266 14.54 -1.52 -12.07
CA ARG A 266 15.82 -1.04 -12.56
C ARG A 266 16.84 -0.89 -11.43
N GLY A 267 18.12 -0.88 -11.75
CA GLY A 267 19.19 -0.60 -10.80
C GLY A 267 19.61 -1.77 -9.89
N VAL A 268 19.00 -2.95 -10.03
CA VAL A 268 19.36 -4.17 -9.28
C VAL A 268 19.83 -5.26 -10.24
N ASP A 269 21.03 -5.78 -10.01
CA ASP A 269 21.61 -6.86 -10.82
C ASP A 269 21.15 -8.24 -10.33
N TRP A 270 20.44 -8.94 -11.20
CA TRP A 270 19.95 -10.31 -10.99
C TRP A 270 20.77 -11.36 -11.76
N SER A 271 21.93 -11.00 -12.35
CA SER A 271 22.74 -11.95 -13.11
C SER A 271 23.11 -13.18 -12.28
N GLY A 272 22.89 -14.38 -12.85
CA GLY A 272 23.05 -15.65 -12.15
C GLY A 272 21.94 -16.00 -11.15
N LEU A 273 20.86 -15.20 -11.07
CA LEU A 273 19.71 -15.42 -10.19
C LEU A 273 18.38 -15.39 -10.98
N GLU A 274 18.43 -15.78 -12.24
CA GLU A 274 17.26 -15.71 -13.14
C GLU A 274 16.11 -16.58 -12.62
N ARG A 275 16.45 -17.75 -12.07
CA ARG A 275 15.48 -18.69 -11.49
C ARG A 275 14.80 -18.10 -10.26
N GLU A 276 15.56 -17.47 -9.38
CA GLU A 276 15.06 -16.80 -8.18
C GLU A 276 14.20 -15.59 -8.55
N ARG A 277 14.60 -14.85 -9.58
CA ARG A 277 13.82 -13.72 -10.10
C ARG A 277 12.48 -14.15 -10.68
N VAL A 278 12.43 -15.25 -11.42
CA VAL A 278 11.19 -15.87 -11.90
C VAL A 278 10.32 -16.30 -10.71
N ALA A 279 10.88 -17.00 -9.74
CA ALA A 279 10.14 -17.55 -8.61
C ALA A 279 9.42 -16.49 -7.74
N ARG A 280 9.77 -15.21 -7.90
CA ARG A 280 9.12 -14.11 -7.13
C ARG A 280 7.62 -14.00 -7.40
N TRP A 281 7.11 -14.29 -8.60
CA TRP A 281 5.67 -14.20 -8.81
C TRP A 281 4.89 -15.34 -8.16
N TYR A 282 5.53 -16.48 -7.89
CA TYR A 282 4.90 -17.59 -7.16
C TYR A 282 4.55 -17.24 -5.72
N ARG A 283 5.26 -16.27 -5.13
CA ARG A 283 4.99 -15.78 -3.77
C ARG A 283 3.83 -14.79 -3.70
N GLN A 284 3.42 -14.24 -4.85
CA GLN A 284 2.38 -13.23 -4.90
C GLN A 284 1.00 -13.88 -4.86
N LEU A 285 0.49 -14.17 -3.66
CA LEU A 285 -0.79 -14.86 -3.44
C LEU A 285 -1.97 -14.20 -4.16
N HIS A 286 -1.97 -12.88 -4.28
CA HIS A 286 -3.02 -12.13 -4.98
C HIS A 286 -3.24 -12.58 -6.43
N ILE A 287 -2.20 -13.02 -7.14
CA ILE A 287 -2.32 -13.57 -8.50
C ILE A 287 -3.20 -14.82 -8.50
N PHE A 288 -3.11 -15.61 -7.44
CA PHE A 288 -3.80 -16.90 -7.31
C PHE A 288 -5.14 -16.81 -6.62
N GLU A 289 -5.27 -15.97 -5.59
CA GLU A 289 -6.46 -15.92 -4.73
C GLU A 289 -7.37 -14.74 -5.09
N LEU A 290 -6.80 -13.58 -5.42
CA LEU A 290 -7.51 -12.33 -5.65
C LEU A 290 -7.09 -11.67 -6.97
N PRO A 291 -7.38 -12.28 -8.15
CA PRO A 291 -6.94 -11.77 -9.44
C PRO A 291 -7.41 -10.34 -9.66
N PHE A 292 -6.51 -9.54 -10.25
CA PHE A 292 -6.72 -8.11 -10.54
C PHE A 292 -6.95 -7.23 -9.30
N TYR A 293 -6.59 -7.69 -8.10
CA TYR A 293 -6.64 -6.86 -6.90
C TYR A 293 -5.55 -5.79 -6.87
N TYR A 294 -4.35 -6.12 -7.35
CA TYR A 294 -3.13 -5.37 -7.08
C TYR A 294 -3.14 -3.93 -7.57
N ILE A 295 -3.85 -3.62 -8.66
CA ILE A 295 -4.00 -2.24 -9.16
C ILE A 295 -4.72 -1.34 -8.15
N GLU A 296 -5.56 -1.90 -7.27
CA GLU A 296 -6.31 -1.18 -6.26
C GLU A 296 -5.37 -0.47 -5.28
N TYR A 297 -4.26 -1.10 -4.90
CA TYR A 297 -3.18 -0.46 -4.13
C TYR A 297 -2.55 0.72 -4.87
N GLY A 298 -2.31 0.60 -6.18
CA GLY A 298 -1.70 1.67 -6.97
C GLY A 298 -2.60 2.91 -7.06
N ILE A 299 -3.89 2.71 -7.29
CA ILE A 299 -4.89 3.78 -7.32
C ILE A 299 -4.96 4.45 -5.94
N ALA A 300 -5.02 3.66 -4.88
CA ALA A 300 -5.08 4.13 -3.50
C ALA A 300 -3.82 4.89 -3.08
N GLN A 301 -2.63 4.39 -3.46
CA GLN A 301 -1.35 5.06 -3.15
C GLN A 301 -1.28 6.47 -3.75
N LEU A 302 -1.70 6.62 -5.00
CA LEU A 302 -1.74 7.95 -5.65
C LEU A 302 -2.79 8.86 -4.99
N GLY A 303 -3.91 8.32 -4.51
CA GLY A 303 -4.87 9.05 -3.69
C GLY A 303 -4.26 9.48 -2.35
N ALA A 304 -3.63 8.57 -1.63
CA ALA A 304 -3.00 8.82 -0.33
C ALA A 304 -1.89 9.89 -0.41
N LEU A 305 -1.08 9.87 -1.47
CA LEU A 305 -0.06 10.90 -1.71
C LEU A 305 -0.66 12.30 -1.92
N GLN A 306 -1.85 12.39 -2.54
CA GLN A 306 -2.56 13.68 -2.67
C GLN A 306 -3.03 14.20 -1.31
N LEU A 307 -3.61 13.33 -0.46
CA LEU A 307 -3.98 13.70 0.91
C LEU A 307 -2.75 14.11 1.73
N TRP A 308 -1.66 13.35 1.63
CA TRP A 308 -0.41 13.68 2.29
C TRP A 308 0.15 15.04 1.87
N ARG A 309 0.20 15.32 0.57
CA ARG A 309 0.58 16.65 0.03
C ARG A 309 -0.27 17.76 0.64
N ASP A 310 -1.57 17.57 0.68
CA ASP A 310 -2.51 18.57 1.18
C ASP A 310 -2.40 18.74 2.70
N SER A 311 -2.11 17.66 3.45
CA SER A 311 -1.92 17.70 4.90
C SER A 311 -0.71 18.53 5.34
N MET A 312 0.31 18.67 4.50
CA MET A 312 1.46 19.53 4.79
C MET A 312 1.08 21.02 4.86
N ARG A 313 -0.02 21.41 4.23
CA ARG A 313 -0.53 22.80 4.19
C ARG A 313 -1.72 23.02 5.12
N ASP A 314 -2.60 22.04 5.19
CA ASP A 314 -3.86 22.10 5.94
C ASP A 314 -4.14 20.72 6.59
N PRO A 315 -3.44 20.38 7.68
CA PRO A 315 -3.63 19.08 8.34
C PRO A 315 -5.04 18.87 8.86
N ALA A 316 -5.64 19.90 9.47
CA ALA A 316 -6.98 19.81 10.07
C ALA A 316 -8.07 19.64 9.00
N GLY A 317 -8.04 20.45 7.94
CA GLY A 317 -8.99 20.35 6.83
C GLY A 317 -8.83 19.04 6.06
N THR A 318 -7.60 18.56 5.87
CA THR A 318 -7.34 17.24 5.26
C THR A 318 -7.94 16.11 6.09
N MET A 319 -7.75 16.13 7.42
CA MET A 319 -8.34 15.12 8.31
C MET A 319 -9.87 15.16 8.27
N GLN A 320 -10.48 16.34 8.20
CA GLN A 320 -11.93 16.46 8.05
C GLN A 320 -12.44 15.87 6.73
N ARG A 321 -11.77 16.16 5.59
CA ARG A 321 -12.12 15.59 4.28
C ARG A 321 -11.92 14.07 4.26
N TYR A 322 -10.82 13.57 4.83
CA TYR A 322 -10.57 12.16 5.00
C TYR A 322 -11.71 11.45 5.74
N LYS A 323 -12.05 11.90 6.95
CA LYS A 323 -13.16 11.34 7.74
C LYS A 323 -14.51 11.44 7.02
N HIS A 324 -14.76 12.53 6.32
CA HIS A 324 -15.97 12.67 5.51
C HIS A 324 -16.03 11.62 4.41
N ALA A 325 -14.96 11.42 3.65
CA ALA A 325 -14.89 10.39 2.61
C ALA A 325 -15.15 8.99 3.16
N LEU A 326 -14.54 8.64 4.30
CA LEU A 326 -14.77 7.36 4.96
C LEU A 326 -16.25 7.16 5.35
N SER A 327 -16.91 8.20 5.79
CA SER A 327 -18.31 8.15 6.24
C SER A 327 -19.32 7.90 5.11
N LEU A 328 -18.91 8.09 3.85
CA LEU A 328 -19.77 7.85 2.69
C LEU A 328 -20.04 6.35 2.47
N GLY A 329 -19.14 5.47 2.93
CA GLY A 329 -19.26 4.05 2.66
C GLY A 329 -19.42 3.78 1.16
N GLY A 330 -20.26 2.82 0.78
CA GLY A 330 -20.58 2.48 -0.61
C GLY A 330 -21.75 3.27 -1.19
N THR A 331 -22.03 4.48 -0.72
CA THR A 331 -23.17 5.30 -1.19
C THR A 331 -22.82 6.21 -2.37
N ARG A 332 -21.56 6.27 -2.78
CA ARG A 332 -21.05 7.12 -3.85
C ARG A 332 -20.15 6.34 -4.79
N SER A 333 -19.94 6.86 -5.99
CA SER A 333 -18.95 6.37 -6.94
C SER A 333 -17.53 6.53 -6.38
N LEU A 334 -16.58 5.78 -6.90
CA LEU A 334 -15.17 5.89 -6.50
C LEU A 334 -14.61 7.30 -6.73
N PRO A 335 -14.84 7.97 -7.89
CA PRO A 335 -14.45 9.36 -8.10
C PRO A 335 -15.04 10.33 -7.07
N ASP A 336 -16.30 10.15 -6.67
CA ASP A 336 -16.94 11.01 -5.68
C ASP A 336 -16.35 10.83 -4.28
N ILE A 337 -15.98 9.59 -3.89
CA ILE A 337 -15.30 9.31 -2.62
C ILE A 337 -13.91 9.98 -2.61
N TYR A 338 -13.15 9.86 -3.71
CA TYR A 338 -11.85 10.52 -3.85
C TYR A 338 -11.99 12.04 -3.80
N ALA A 339 -12.95 12.62 -4.52
CA ALA A 339 -13.22 14.04 -4.50
C ALA A 339 -13.60 14.54 -3.09
N ALA A 340 -14.40 13.78 -2.34
CA ALA A 340 -14.74 14.08 -0.95
C ALA A 340 -13.49 14.08 -0.03
N ALA A 341 -12.50 13.25 -0.32
CA ALA A 341 -11.20 13.22 0.37
C ALA A 341 -10.27 14.38 -0.07
N GLY A 342 -10.59 15.09 -1.15
CA GLY A 342 -9.72 16.11 -1.76
C GLY A 342 -8.74 15.54 -2.80
N ALA A 343 -8.98 14.35 -3.31
CA ALA A 343 -8.15 13.66 -4.30
C ALA A 343 -8.92 13.42 -5.62
N ARG A 344 -8.21 12.95 -6.63
CA ARG A 344 -8.77 12.44 -7.88
C ARG A 344 -8.11 11.11 -8.26
N LEU A 345 -8.77 10.34 -9.10
CA LEU A 345 -8.14 9.17 -9.71
C LEU A 345 -7.05 9.63 -10.70
N ILE A 346 -5.86 9.06 -10.59
CA ILE A 346 -4.71 9.37 -11.45
C ILE A 346 -4.28 8.09 -12.17
N PHE A 347 -4.29 8.15 -13.51
CA PHE A 347 -3.78 7.09 -14.38
C PHE A 347 -2.78 7.63 -15.40
N ASP A 348 -2.63 8.96 -15.46
CA ASP A 348 -1.80 9.66 -16.42
C ASP A 348 -0.39 9.93 -15.89
N THR A 349 0.54 10.14 -16.82
CA THR A 349 1.96 10.40 -16.52
C THR A 349 2.18 11.74 -15.81
N GLU A 350 1.40 12.78 -16.15
CA GLU A 350 1.59 14.13 -15.59
C GLU A 350 1.25 14.13 -14.09
N GLY A 351 0.06 13.64 -13.73
CA GLY A 351 -0.35 13.57 -12.33
C GLY A 351 0.54 12.66 -11.48
N MET A 352 1.01 11.54 -12.05
CA MET A 352 1.94 10.65 -11.35
C MET A 352 3.32 11.29 -11.18
N ALA A 353 3.84 11.99 -12.20
CA ALA A 353 5.13 12.67 -12.13
C ALA A 353 5.17 13.73 -11.03
N GLU A 354 4.08 14.50 -10.85
CA GLU A 354 3.96 15.48 -9.77
C GLU A 354 4.14 14.83 -8.38
N LEU A 355 3.45 13.69 -8.16
CA LEU A 355 3.50 13.00 -6.87
C LEU A 355 4.85 12.29 -6.64
N VAL A 356 5.42 11.68 -7.67
CA VAL A 356 6.76 11.07 -7.60
C VAL A 356 7.81 12.12 -7.27
N ALA A 357 7.78 13.28 -7.94
CA ALA A 357 8.71 14.38 -7.68
C ALA A 357 8.56 14.93 -6.24
N LEU A 358 7.34 15.00 -5.70
CA LEU A 358 7.09 15.39 -4.32
C LEU A 358 7.77 14.43 -3.33
N VAL A 359 7.64 13.12 -3.55
CA VAL A 359 8.25 12.09 -2.70
C VAL A 359 9.78 12.18 -2.76
N GLU A 360 10.37 12.26 -3.96
CA GLU A 360 11.82 12.40 -4.14
C GLU A 360 12.36 13.68 -3.46
N ALA A 361 11.66 14.81 -3.62
CA ALA A 361 12.06 16.07 -2.98
C ALA A 361 12.06 15.97 -1.45
N ARG A 362 11.06 15.27 -0.87
CA ARG A 362 11.00 15.06 0.58
C ARG A 362 12.14 14.17 1.07
N ILE A 363 12.41 13.05 0.41
CA ILE A 363 13.54 12.16 0.73
C ILE A 363 14.85 12.94 0.69
N HIS A 364 15.07 13.71 -0.38
CA HIS A 364 16.29 14.49 -0.55
C HIS A 364 16.48 15.54 0.57
N ALA A 365 15.42 16.28 0.90
CA ALA A 365 15.47 17.27 1.98
C ALA A 365 15.81 16.64 3.34
N MET A 366 15.26 15.47 3.64
CA MET A 366 15.55 14.76 4.89
C MET A 366 17.00 14.25 4.96
N ARG A 367 17.56 13.77 3.85
CA ARG A 367 18.96 13.35 3.78
C ARG A 367 19.93 14.52 3.97
N GLN A 368 19.63 15.67 3.40
CA GLN A 368 20.47 16.87 3.58
C GLN A 368 20.46 17.41 5.01
N SER A 369 19.37 17.26 5.77
CA SER A 369 19.28 17.75 7.15
C SER A 369 20.21 17.03 8.14
N VAL A 370 20.91 15.99 7.73
CA VAL A 370 21.93 15.27 8.54
C VAL A 370 23.30 15.91 8.45
N VAL A 371 23.59 16.59 7.34
CA VAL A 371 24.92 17.09 7.02
C VAL A 371 25.14 18.51 7.57
N ALA A 372 24.11 19.17 8.05
CA ALA A 372 24.13 20.49 8.67
C ALA A 372 24.10 20.42 10.20
#